data_a0ec223ee7302b240bb45cf34a964fc3
#
_entry.id   a0ec223ee7302b240bb45cf34a964fc3
#
_cell.length_a   1.000
_cell.length_b   1.000
_cell.length_c   1.000
_cell.angle_alpha   90.00
_cell.angle_beta   90.00
_cell.angle_gamma   90.00
#
_symmetry.space_group_name_H-M   'P 1'
#
loop_
_entity.id
_entity.type
_entity.pdbx_description
1 polymer ?
#
loop_
_entity_poly.entity_id
_entity_poly.type
_entity_poly.pdbx_seq_one_letter_code
_entity_poly.pdbx_strand_id
1 'polypeptide(L)'
;VTEKIRLCTMTVVEAPYQNSSIITLTCQDNMMKFDRDYSESKLKYPATRSEIIRDACNVCGVQLQTVTFDNDDYVIETRPDDQQLTFRQVLAWVAQIGGQFCRCDSYGRLCIAWYDLKSYESSHIDEDKFVSVESYDSLSINNEDVVITGIKVTEYKENVSTDESPVSYQYG
;
A
#
# COMPACT_ATOMS: atom_id res chain seq x y z
N VAL A 1 6.10 -12.21 -33.67
CA VAL A 1 6.86 -12.11 -32.41
C VAL A 1 5.84 -12.22 -31.28
N THR A 2 5.98 -13.20 -30.38
CA THR A 2 5.08 -13.33 -29.25
C THR A 2 5.67 -12.55 -28.07
N GLU A 3 4.99 -11.51 -27.63
CA GLU A 3 5.36 -10.75 -26.45
C GLU A 3 4.74 -11.41 -25.20
N LYS A 4 5.52 -11.52 -24.14
CA LYS A 4 5.06 -12.04 -22.85
C LYS A 4 5.09 -10.92 -21.81
N ILE A 5 3.92 -10.52 -21.36
CA ILE A 5 3.77 -9.51 -20.33
C ILE A 5 3.47 -10.21 -19.00
N ARG A 6 4.29 -9.95 -17.98
CA ARG A 6 4.03 -10.44 -16.63
C ARG A 6 2.99 -9.55 -15.96
N LEU A 7 1.86 -10.11 -15.60
CA LEU A 7 0.78 -9.37 -14.94
C LEU A 7 0.96 -9.31 -13.42
N CYS A 8 1.32 -10.45 -12.80
CA CYS A 8 1.47 -10.52 -11.35
C CYS A 8 2.33 -11.70 -10.91
N THR A 9 2.74 -11.70 -9.65
CA THR A 9 3.33 -12.83 -8.93
C THR A 9 2.48 -13.07 -7.71
N MET A 10 1.88 -14.26 -7.61
CA MET A 10 0.94 -14.60 -6.55
C MET A 10 1.29 -15.92 -5.90
N THR A 11 0.88 -16.07 -4.64
CA THR A 11 0.92 -17.32 -3.90
C THR A 11 -0.49 -17.89 -3.83
N VAL A 12 -0.64 -19.16 -4.17
CA VAL A 12 -1.92 -19.87 -3.99
C VAL A 12 -2.13 -20.07 -2.49
N VAL A 13 -3.21 -19.51 -1.98
CA VAL A 13 -3.59 -19.62 -0.56
C VAL A 13 -4.57 -20.75 -0.36
N GLU A 14 -5.45 -20.93 -1.34
CA GLU A 14 -6.50 -21.95 -1.26
C GLU A 14 -6.75 -22.54 -2.65
N ALA A 15 -6.84 -23.86 -2.69
CA ALA A 15 -7.16 -24.65 -3.87
C ALA A 15 -8.22 -25.70 -3.50
N PRO A 16 -9.50 -25.30 -3.37
CA PRO A 16 -10.53 -26.23 -2.98
C PRO A 16 -10.72 -27.31 -4.05
N TYR A 17 -10.84 -28.56 -3.59
CA TYR A 17 -11.14 -29.67 -4.48
C TYR A 17 -12.57 -29.49 -5.03
N GLN A 18 -12.67 -29.30 -6.33
CA GLN A 18 -13.95 -29.22 -7.04
C GLN A 18 -14.05 -30.41 -7.99
N ASN A 19 -15.18 -31.08 -7.95
CA ASN A 19 -15.48 -32.21 -8.86
C ASN A 19 -15.91 -31.72 -10.25
N SER A 20 -15.21 -30.72 -10.78
CA SER A 20 -15.50 -30.07 -12.05
C SER A 20 -14.23 -29.95 -12.91
N SER A 21 -14.44 -29.75 -14.21
CA SER A 21 -13.34 -29.48 -15.15
C SER A 21 -12.68 -28.11 -14.95
N ILE A 22 -13.19 -27.29 -14.06
CA ILE A 22 -12.69 -25.94 -13.73
C ILE A 22 -12.16 -25.97 -12.31
N ILE A 23 -10.93 -25.51 -12.10
CA ILE A 23 -10.31 -25.37 -10.80
C ILE A 23 -10.25 -23.86 -10.49
N THR A 24 -10.85 -23.47 -9.37
CA THR A 24 -10.75 -22.10 -8.86
C THR A 24 -9.66 -22.03 -7.81
N LEU A 25 -8.71 -21.11 -7.96
CA LEU A 25 -7.62 -20.88 -7.01
C LEU A 25 -7.80 -19.51 -6.35
N THR A 26 -7.70 -19.46 -5.03
CA THR A 26 -7.57 -18.20 -4.30
C THR A 26 -6.10 -17.87 -4.18
N CYS A 27 -5.71 -16.71 -4.69
CA CYS A 27 -4.33 -16.27 -4.72
C CYS A 27 -4.16 -14.91 -4.05
N GLN A 28 -3.03 -14.72 -3.38
CA GLN A 28 -2.66 -13.43 -2.80
C GLN A 28 -1.25 -13.03 -3.28
N ASP A 29 -1.02 -11.73 -3.39
CA ASP A 29 0.30 -11.19 -3.69
C ASP A 29 1.21 -11.19 -2.46
N ASN A 30 2.46 -10.73 -2.62
CA ASN A 30 3.43 -10.72 -1.52
C ASN A 30 3.09 -9.73 -0.38
N MET A 31 2.03 -8.89 -0.53
CA MET A 31 1.55 -8.07 0.60
C MET A 31 1.08 -8.94 1.76
N MET A 32 0.63 -10.18 1.51
CA MET A 32 0.26 -11.13 2.57
C MET A 32 1.41 -11.43 3.54
N LYS A 33 2.66 -11.34 3.09
CA LYS A 33 3.83 -11.61 3.93
C LYS A 33 4.04 -10.57 5.02
N PHE A 34 3.47 -9.39 4.85
CA PHE A 34 3.50 -8.31 5.83
C PHE A 34 2.39 -8.42 6.90
N ASP A 35 1.55 -9.46 6.86
CA ASP A 35 0.55 -9.73 7.91
C ASP A 35 1.17 -10.37 9.17
N ARG A 36 2.49 -10.47 9.21
CA ARG A 36 3.26 -10.91 10.38
C ARG A 36 3.23 -9.84 11.47
N ASP A 37 3.38 -10.31 12.71
CA ASP A 37 3.43 -9.45 13.89
C ASP A 37 4.64 -8.52 13.86
N TYR A 38 4.41 -7.22 14.08
CA TYR A 38 5.46 -6.20 14.08
C TYR A 38 6.46 -6.36 15.23
N SER A 39 6.13 -7.10 16.28
CA SER A 39 7.05 -7.43 17.37
C SER A 39 8.29 -8.20 16.91
N GLU A 40 8.24 -8.84 15.75
CA GLU A 40 9.38 -9.52 15.15
C GLU A 40 10.48 -8.57 14.65
N SER A 41 10.16 -7.29 14.41
CA SER A 41 11.14 -6.26 14.10
C SER A 41 12.08 -6.02 15.28
N LYS A 42 13.38 -5.96 15.00
CA LYS A 42 14.43 -5.60 15.98
C LYS A 42 14.91 -4.16 15.80
N LEU A 43 14.25 -3.39 14.92
CA LEU A 43 14.60 -2.01 14.66
C LEU A 43 14.43 -1.17 15.94
N LYS A 44 15.45 -0.35 16.21
CA LYS A 44 15.45 0.58 17.34
C LYS A 44 14.93 1.94 16.87
N TYR A 45 14.20 2.61 17.74
CA TYR A 45 13.70 3.95 17.52
C TYR A 45 14.54 4.97 18.34
N PRO A 46 14.68 6.23 17.90
CA PRO A 46 14.07 6.79 16.69
C PRO A 46 14.63 6.12 15.39
N ALA A 47 13.78 6.03 14.38
CA ALA A 47 14.13 5.43 13.10
C ALA A 47 13.56 6.24 11.94
N THR A 48 14.28 6.28 10.82
CA THR A 48 13.80 6.97 9.63
C THR A 48 12.74 6.13 8.92
N ARG A 49 11.90 6.81 8.14
CA ARG A 49 10.92 6.19 7.26
C ARG A 49 11.55 5.09 6.40
N SER A 50 12.70 5.40 5.81
CA SER A 50 13.46 4.46 4.99
C SER A 50 13.91 3.22 5.74
N GLU A 51 14.40 3.38 6.97
CA GLU A 51 14.85 2.26 7.82
C GLU A 51 13.69 1.32 8.16
N ILE A 52 12.53 1.88 8.51
CA ILE A 52 11.34 1.09 8.86
C ILE A 52 10.87 0.26 7.66
N ILE A 53 10.83 0.86 6.47
CA ILE A 53 10.41 0.16 5.25
C ILE A 53 11.40 -0.97 4.90
N ARG A 54 12.69 -0.71 5.00
CA ARG A 54 13.73 -1.71 4.72
C ARG A 54 13.73 -2.85 5.74
N ASP A 55 13.52 -2.52 7.00
CA ASP A 55 13.38 -3.53 8.06
C ASP A 55 12.17 -4.44 7.80
N ALA A 56 11.02 -3.86 7.49
CA ALA A 56 9.82 -4.62 7.14
C ALA A 56 10.07 -5.57 5.96
N CYS A 57 10.71 -5.08 4.91
CA CYS A 57 11.08 -5.89 3.75
C CYS A 57 12.02 -7.04 4.11
N ASN A 58 13.03 -6.77 4.93
CA ASN A 58 14.01 -7.77 5.35
C ASN A 58 13.38 -8.85 6.22
N VAL A 59 12.59 -8.47 7.22
CA VAL A 59 11.94 -9.41 8.15
C VAL A 59 10.90 -10.25 7.42
N CYS A 60 10.12 -9.66 6.53
CA CYS A 60 9.06 -10.35 5.80
C CYS A 60 9.56 -11.07 4.52
N GLY A 61 10.83 -10.92 4.15
CA GLY A 61 11.42 -11.58 2.99
C GLY A 61 10.83 -11.10 1.66
N VAL A 62 10.51 -9.81 1.56
CA VAL A 62 10.01 -9.16 0.33
C VAL A 62 11.06 -8.20 -0.18
N GLN A 63 11.35 -8.26 -1.48
CA GLN A 63 12.27 -7.30 -2.09
C GLN A 63 11.62 -5.92 -2.19
N LEU A 64 12.40 -4.87 -1.95
CA LEU A 64 11.99 -3.50 -2.16
C LEU A 64 12.30 -3.09 -3.61
N GLN A 65 11.30 -2.60 -4.34
CA GLN A 65 11.47 -2.09 -5.71
C GLN A 65 11.90 -0.63 -5.71
N THR A 66 11.25 0.19 -4.87
CA THR A 66 11.54 1.62 -4.75
C THR A 66 12.75 1.82 -3.85
N VAL A 67 13.81 2.42 -4.37
CA VAL A 67 15.07 2.62 -3.62
C VAL A 67 15.05 3.94 -2.84
N THR A 68 14.44 4.97 -3.41
CA THR A 68 14.27 6.30 -2.83
C THR A 68 12.80 6.70 -2.89
N PHE A 69 12.29 7.30 -1.85
CA PHE A 69 10.90 7.78 -1.76
C PHE A 69 10.85 9.14 -1.08
N ASP A 70 9.78 9.89 -1.34
CA ASP A 70 9.59 11.20 -0.73
C ASP A 70 9.61 11.11 0.80
N ASN A 71 10.26 12.05 1.45
CA ASN A 71 10.43 12.09 2.90
C ASN A 71 11.06 10.80 3.49
N ASP A 72 12.01 10.17 2.80
CA ASP A 72 12.63 8.92 3.24
C ASP A 72 13.49 9.08 4.50
N ASP A 73 13.97 10.29 4.78
CA ASP A 73 14.74 10.71 5.96
C ASP A 73 13.86 11.18 7.13
N TYR A 74 12.54 11.24 6.96
CA TYR A 74 11.63 11.62 8.06
C TYR A 74 11.78 10.67 9.24
N VAL A 75 12.08 11.25 10.42
CA VAL A 75 12.35 10.49 11.65
C VAL A 75 11.05 10.24 12.41
N ILE A 76 10.83 9.01 12.79
CA ILE A 76 9.74 8.57 13.66
C ILE A 76 10.36 8.29 15.03
N GLU A 77 9.98 9.09 16.02
CA GLU A 77 10.60 9.11 17.34
C GLU A 77 10.29 7.87 18.17
N THR A 78 9.06 7.38 18.06
CA THR A 78 8.58 6.33 18.95
C THR A 78 8.13 5.12 18.16
N ARG A 79 8.51 3.94 18.62
CA ARG A 79 8.02 2.69 18.07
C ARG A 79 6.51 2.58 18.29
N PRO A 80 5.73 2.25 17.26
CA PRO A 80 4.32 1.93 17.46
C PRO A 80 4.20 0.74 18.43
N ASP A 81 3.46 0.94 19.51
CA ASP A 81 3.26 -0.05 20.57
C ASP A 81 1.77 -0.40 20.66
N ASP A 82 1.28 -1.12 19.67
CA ASP A 82 -0.06 -1.68 19.70
C ASP A 82 0.02 -3.21 19.72
N GLN A 83 -0.74 -3.83 20.61
CA GLN A 83 -0.87 -5.28 20.65
C GLN A 83 -1.58 -5.74 19.35
N GLN A 84 -0.96 -6.66 18.63
CA GLN A 84 -1.43 -7.20 17.34
C GLN A 84 -1.12 -6.33 16.10
N LEU A 85 -0.23 -5.37 16.21
CA LEU A 85 0.20 -4.58 15.07
C LEU A 85 0.96 -5.45 14.04
N THR A 86 0.59 -5.34 12.77
CA THR A 86 1.28 -6.04 11.70
C THR A 86 2.24 -5.13 10.94
N PHE A 87 3.24 -5.73 10.27
CA PHE A 87 4.10 -4.97 9.35
C PHE A 87 3.30 -4.25 8.27
N ARG A 88 2.18 -4.83 7.79
CA ARG A 88 1.30 -4.20 6.80
C ARG A 88 0.72 -2.89 7.29
N GLN A 89 0.26 -2.84 8.55
CA GLN A 89 -0.29 -1.63 9.15
C GLN A 89 0.79 -0.55 9.32
N VAL A 90 1.96 -0.94 9.81
CA VAL A 90 3.10 0.00 9.95
C VAL A 90 3.50 0.56 8.59
N LEU A 91 3.61 -0.27 7.56
CA LEU A 91 3.92 0.17 6.21
C LEU A 91 2.87 1.13 5.65
N ALA A 92 1.58 0.89 5.92
CA ALA A 92 0.51 1.79 5.50
C ALA A 92 0.66 3.18 6.13
N TRP A 93 0.92 3.26 7.44
CA TRP A 93 1.14 4.53 8.13
C TRP A 93 2.39 5.25 7.62
N VAL A 94 3.49 4.52 7.47
CA VAL A 94 4.75 5.07 6.98
C VAL A 94 4.64 5.54 5.53
N ALA A 95 3.83 4.88 4.69
CA ALA A 95 3.55 5.34 3.34
C ALA A 95 2.74 6.64 3.33
N GLN A 96 1.74 6.75 4.21
CA GLN A 96 0.90 7.95 4.33
C GLN A 96 1.69 9.21 4.69
N ILE A 97 2.78 9.10 5.48
CA ILE A 97 3.69 10.22 5.79
C ILE A 97 4.23 10.87 4.50
N GLY A 98 4.47 10.09 3.46
CA GLY A 98 4.90 10.57 2.15
C GLY A 98 3.75 10.81 1.17
N GLY A 99 2.48 10.75 1.60
CA GLY A 99 1.33 10.83 0.69
C GLY A 99 1.29 9.69 -0.32
N GLN A 100 1.82 8.53 0.03
CA GLN A 100 2.01 7.37 -0.83
C GLN A 100 1.25 6.16 -0.28
N PHE A 101 1.20 5.08 -1.04
CA PHE A 101 0.65 3.80 -0.61
C PHE A 101 1.58 2.64 -0.98
N CYS A 102 1.41 1.52 -0.28
CA CYS A 102 2.17 0.31 -0.50
C CYS A 102 1.41 -0.67 -1.37
N ARG A 103 2.09 -1.27 -2.35
CA ARG A 103 1.58 -2.36 -3.18
C ARG A 103 2.73 -3.25 -3.64
N CYS A 104 2.44 -4.44 -4.12
CA CYS A 104 3.43 -5.23 -4.84
C CYS A 104 3.35 -4.97 -6.36
N ASP A 105 4.52 -4.98 -7.01
CA ASP A 105 4.61 -4.95 -8.47
C ASP A 105 4.36 -6.34 -9.07
N SER A 106 4.38 -6.43 -10.41
CA SER A 106 4.19 -7.71 -11.12
C SER A 106 5.27 -8.76 -10.81
N TYR A 107 6.39 -8.36 -10.23
CA TYR A 107 7.46 -9.25 -9.77
C TYR A 107 7.34 -9.62 -8.29
N GLY A 108 6.33 -9.11 -7.59
CA GLY A 108 6.10 -9.33 -6.17
C GLY A 108 7.02 -8.54 -5.25
N ARG A 109 7.61 -7.44 -5.73
CA ARG A 109 8.45 -6.53 -4.96
C ARG A 109 7.59 -5.40 -4.38
N LEU A 110 7.92 -4.94 -3.17
CA LEU A 110 7.24 -3.82 -2.54
C LEU A 110 7.52 -2.52 -3.29
N CYS A 111 6.46 -1.84 -3.71
CA CYS A 111 6.49 -0.49 -4.26
C CYS A 111 5.81 0.47 -3.29
N ILE A 112 6.43 1.64 -3.09
CA ILE A 112 5.88 2.75 -2.32
C ILE A 112 5.85 3.94 -3.24
N ALA A 113 4.67 4.33 -3.68
CA ALA A 113 4.46 5.38 -4.66
C ALA A 113 3.03 5.91 -4.62
N TRP A 114 2.82 7.03 -5.25
CA TRP A 114 1.52 7.52 -5.68
C TRP A 114 1.29 7.17 -7.14
N TYR A 115 0.10 7.42 -7.66
CA TYR A 115 -0.18 7.25 -9.07
C TYR A 115 0.62 8.26 -9.91
N ASP A 116 1.31 7.78 -10.94
CA ASP A 116 1.96 8.65 -11.90
C ASP A 116 0.94 9.12 -12.95
N LEU A 117 0.27 10.22 -12.63
CA LEU A 117 -0.73 10.82 -13.51
C LEU A 117 -0.12 11.35 -14.82
N LYS A 118 1.17 11.74 -14.80
CA LYS A 118 1.84 12.28 -15.98
C LYS A 118 2.14 11.20 -17.03
N SER A 119 2.47 9.99 -16.60
CA SER A 119 2.66 8.89 -17.54
C SER A 119 1.34 8.39 -18.12
N TYR A 120 0.24 8.61 -17.42
CA TYR A 120 -1.11 8.22 -17.85
C TYR A 120 -1.62 9.13 -19.00
N GLU A 121 -1.29 10.42 -18.96
CA GLU A 121 -1.70 11.38 -20.00
C GLU A 121 -0.99 11.14 -21.35
N SER A 122 0.17 10.46 -21.33
CA SER A 122 0.96 10.20 -22.54
C SER A 122 0.70 8.83 -23.21
N SER A 123 -0.09 7.95 -22.57
CA SER A 123 -0.38 6.62 -23.09
C SER A 123 -1.61 6.66 -24.01
N HIS A 124 -1.40 7.00 -25.27
CA HIS A 124 -2.42 6.75 -26.31
C HIS A 124 -2.39 5.27 -26.65
N ILE A 125 -3.51 4.59 -26.40
CA ILE A 125 -3.76 3.28 -26.98
C ILE A 125 -4.48 3.53 -28.31
N ASP A 126 -3.80 3.23 -29.43
CA ASP A 126 -4.40 3.34 -30.74
C ASP A 126 -5.63 2.44 -30.83
N GLU A 127 -6.76 2.98 -31.23
CA GLU A 127 -8.04 2.24 -31.34
C GLU A 127 -7.91 1.00 -32.24
N ASP A 128 -7.01 1.02 -33.21
CA ASP A 128 -6.75 -0.09 -34.15
C ASP A 128 -6.11 -1.32 -33.49
N LYS A 129 -5.64 -1.22 -32.23
CA LYS A 129 -5.02 -2.32 -31.50
C LYS A 129 -5.95 -3.01 -30.50
N PHE A 130 -7.18 -2.55 -30.41
CA PHE A 130 -8.20 -3.25 -29.62
C PHE A 130 -8.71 -4.46 -30.40
N VAL A 131 -8.36 -5.63 -29.93
CA VAL A 131 -9.16 -6.82 -30.23
C VAL A 131 -10.50 -6.59 -29.54
N SER A 132 -11.59 -6.66 -30.29
CA SER A 132 -12.95 -6.42 -29.80
C SER A 132 -13.17 -7.15 -28.48
N VAL A 133 -13.38 -6.40 -27.39
CA VAL A 133 -13.82 -6.95 -26.12
C VAL A 133 -15.33 -7.12 -26.22
N GLU A 134 -15.79 -8.36 -26.36
CA GLU A 134 -17.21 -8.67 -26.60
C GLU A 134 -18.11 -8.42 -25.37
N SER A 135 -17.56 -8.16 -24.19
CA SER A 135 -18.34 -7.74 -23.03
C SER A 135 -17.55 -6.82 -22.11
N TYR A 136 -18.00 -5.59 -21.99
CA TYR A 136 -17.74 -4.77 -20.82
C TYR A 136 -18.83 -5.10 -19.80
N ASP A 137 -18.48 -5.77 -18.71
CA ASP A 137 -19.19 -5.49 -17.47
C ASP A 137 -18.87 -4.03 -17.15
N SER A 138 -19.89 -3.19 -17.19
CA SER A 138 -19.76 -1.78 -16.90
C SER A 138 -19.02 -1.62 -15.59
N LEU A 139 -17.82 -1.07 -15.63
CA LEU A 139 -17.16 -0.54 -14.45
C LEU A 139 -18.06 0.59 -13.94
N SER A 140 -19.02 0.27 -13.08
CA SER A 140 -19.73 1.30 -12.33
C SER A 140 -18.73 1.87 -11.34
N ILE A 141 -18.00 2.88 -11.78
CA ILE A 141 -17.39 3.82 -10.86
C ILE A 141 -18.60 4.48 -10.19
N ASN A 142 -18.90 4.09 -8.97
CA ASN A 142 -19.76 4.85 -8.10
C ASN A 142 -19.04 6.17 -7.86
N ASN A 143 -19.25 7.12 -8.76
CA ASN A 143 -18.93 8.51 -8.59
C ASN A 143 -19.95 9.11 -7.62
N GLU A 144 -19.96 8.68 -6.40
CA GLU A 144 -20.22 9.61 -5.33
C GLU A 144 -18.92 10.42 -5.25
N ASP A 145 -18.86 11.51 -5.98
CA ASP A 145 -17.77 12.47 -5.92
C ASP A 145 -17.67 12.99 -4.48
N VAL A 146 -16.90 12.28 -3.66
CA VAL A 146 -16.52 12.77 -2.35
C VAL A 146 -15.47 13.84 -2.60
N VAL A 147 -15.93 15.05 -2.82
CA VAL A 147 -15.05 16.21 -2.85
C VAL A 147 -14.59 16.46 -1.42
N ILE A 148 -13.33 16.18 -1.14
CA ILE A 148 -12.72 16.55 0.14
C ILE A 148 -12.60 18.07 0.15
N THR A 149 -13.52 18.75 0.85
CA THR A 149 -13.55 20.21 0.96
C THR A 149 -12.69 20.75 2.10
N GLY A 150 -12.18 19.88 2.97
CA GLY A 150 -11.29 20.27 4.06
C GLY A 150 -10.78 19.09 4.85
N ILE A 151 -9.66 19.29 5.54
CA ILE A 151 -9.07 18.32 6.45
C ILE A 151 -9.02 18.92 7.85
N LYS A 152 -9.60 18.23 8.83
CA LYS A 152 -9.47 18.58 10.24
C LYS A 152 -8.40 17.71 10.88
N VAL A 153 -7.29 18.33 11.28
CA VAL A 153 -6.23 17.66 12.05
C VAL A 153 -6.42 18.02 13.52
N THR A 154 -6.53 17.01 14.36
CA THR A 154 -6.60 17.18 15.82
C THR A 154 -5.34 16.58 16.41
N GLU A 155 -4.53 17.41 17.08
CA GLU A 155 -3.38 16.96 17.84
C GLU A 155 -3.88 16.33 19.14
N TYR A 156 -3.54 15.07 19.37
CA TYR A 156 -3.80 14.39 20.62
C TYR A 156 -2.55 14.45 21.48
N LYS A 157 -2.62 15.17 22.62
CA LYS A 157 -1.55 15.16 23.63
C LYS A 157 -1.94 14.19 24.74
N GLU A 158 -1.20 13.11 24.85
CA GLU A 158 -1.24 12.24 26.03
C GLU A 158 -0.69 13.04 27.23
N ASN A 159 -1.46 13.22 28.28
CA ASN A 159 -1.12 13.94 29.53
C ASN A 159 -1.41 15.44 29.57
N VAL A 160 -2.47 15.90 28.98
CA VAL A 160 -3.00 17.22 29.36
C VAL A 160 -3.90 17.04 30.59
N SER A 161 -3.46 17.60 31.72
CA SER A 161 -4.33 17.84 32.86
C SER A 161 -5.60 18.55 32.37
N THR A 162 -6.72 18.16 32.87
CA THR A 162 -8.13 18.27 32.46
C THR A 162 -8.68 19.64 32.03
N ASP A 163 -7.87 20.66 31.72
CA ASP A 163 -8.36 22.03 31.47
C ASP A 163 -8.07 22.64 30.08
N GLU A 164 -7.37 21.94 29.18
CA GLU A 164 -7.13 22.47 27.83
C GLU A 164 -7.87 21.66 26.76
N SER A 165 -8.81 22.30 26.10
CA SER A 165 -9.46 21.72 24.91
C SER A 165 -8.43 21.44 23.81
N PRO A 166 -8.50 20.30 23.12
CA PRO A 166 -7.58 20.01 22.04
C PRO A 166 -7.64 21.08 20.96
N VAL A 167 -6.48 21.58 20.53
CA VAL A 167 -6.39 22.54 19.44
C VAL A 167 -6.72 21.82 18.15
N SER A 168 -7.77 22.27 17.47
CA SER A 168 -8.13 21.74 16.16
C SER A 168 -7.79 22.76 15.07
N TYR A 169 -7.08 22.31 14.03
CA TYR A 169 -6.79 23.11 12.85
C TYR A 169 -7.74 22.69 11.71
N GLN A 170 -8.41 23.64 11.09
CA GLN A 170 -9.27 23.41 9.95
C GLN A 170 -8.66 24.11 8.74
N TYR A 171 -8.34 23.33 7.71
CA TYR A 171 -7.88 23.82 6.41
C TYR A 171 -8.99 23.58 5.40
N GLY A 172 -9.50 24.65 4.79
CA GLY A 172 -10.50 24.64 3.74
C GLY A 172 -9.97 25.25 2.46
#